data_6e5dfe1bb0bd3c218fde534a4af42297
#
_entry.id   6e5dfe1bb0bd3c218fde534a4af42297
#
_cell.length_a   1.000
_cell.length_b   1.000
_cell.length_c   1.000
_cell.angle_alpha   90.00
_cell.angle_beta   90.00
_cell.angle_gamma   90.00
#
_symmetry.space_group_name_H-M   'P 1'
#
loop_
_entity.id
_entity.type
_entity.pdbx_description
1 polymer ?
#
loop_
_entity_poly.entity_id
_entity_poly.type
_entity_poly.pdbx_seq_one_letter_code
_entity_poly.pdbx_strand_id
1 'polypeptide(L)'
;MASRLSWPRVVAGLLVAMGSVLVMPAAAADAAPSKAITVSAGYYHTCDVTTKGAVRCWGYNAYGQLGDNSTTTSNKPVAVYGLSSKVKNVSSGYMHSCALTTKGKVWCWGYNAYGQLGDNTTTNSSKPVAVAGLGKVKSVDAGYLHTCAVTTKGAVKCWGYNGQGQLGDNSTTSSLTPVTVYGLTKGAKAVSAAYTNTCAITAKGAARCWGSNVYGQLGDNSTTNSNKPVTVYGLTKNVKQISAGYYSTCAVNGKNKALCWGYNSQGQLGDNSTTNSPKPVGVYGLGSGVKSVKTAVLHSCALTTKGKVKCWGYNVYGELGDNSTTNSLKPVNVYNLDKSTKVTVGYLHTCVLTAKKAVKCWGCNGSGQVGDNSTTSTSQPVKVYGF
;
A
#
# COMPACT_ATOMS: atom_id res chain seq x y z
N MET A 1 -97.91 -7.64 36.48
CA MET A 1 -98.07 -6.60 35.47
C MET A 1 -96.94 -6.77 34.50
N ALA A 2 -97.27 -7.05 33.26
CA ALA A 2 -96.30 -7.42 32.21
C ALA A 2 -95.57 -6.19 31.64
N SER A 3 -94.30 -6.34 31.31
CA SER A 3 -93.66 -5.42 30.44
C SER A 3 -92.69 -6.23 29.52
N ARG A 4 -92.84 -6.02 28.23
CA ARG A 4 -92.29 -6.78 27.10
C ARG A 4 -90.83 -6.56 26.88
N LEU A 5 -90.07 -7.63 26.65
CA LEU A 5 -88.73 -7.62 26.05
C LEU A 5 -88.78 -7.22 24.56
N SER A 6 -87.90 -6.32 24.14
CA SER A 6 -87.55 -6.02 22.77
C SER A 6 -86.10 -6.35 22.52
N TRP A 7 -85.80 -7.19 21.56
CA TRP A 7 -84.48 -7.56 21.08
C TRP A 7 -84.07 -6.63 19.94
N PRO A 8 -82.80 -6.08 19.93
CA PRO A 8 -82.28 -5.49 18.69
C PRO A 8 -81.50 -6.53 17.86
N ARG A 9 -81.59 -6.34 16.60
CA ARG A 9 -81.02 -7.14 15.49
C ARG A 9 -79.49 -7.16 15.54
N VAL A 10 -78.90 -8.35 15.37
CA VAL A 10 -77.51 -8.60 15.09
C VAL A 10 -77.22 -8.16 13.65
N VAL A 11 -76.33 -7.17 13.49
CA VAL A 11 -75.70 -6.81 12.22
C VAL A 11 -74.41 -7.60 12.11
N ALA A 12 -74.35 -8.54 11.16
CA ALA A 12 -73.12 -9.26 10.83
C ALA A 12 -72.12 -8.31 10.19
N GLY A 13 -71.08 -7.92 10.93
CA GLY A 13 -69.91 -7.18 10.42
C GLY A 13 -68.97 -8.15 9.75
N LEU A 14 -68.74 -7.93 8.46
CA LEU A 14 -67.72 -8.62 7.63
C LEU A 14 -66.35 -8.18 8.08
N LEU A 15 -65.60 -9.03 8.80
CA LEU A 15 -64.16 -8.83 9.08
C LEU A 15 -63.38 -9.11 7.81
N VAL A 16 -62.95 -8.06 7.09
CA VAL A 16 -61.91 -8.12 6.07
C VAL A 16 -60.58 -8.25 6.80
N ALA A 17 -60.01 -9.46 6.78
CA ALA A 17 -58.63 -9.68 7.21
C ALA A 17 -57.67 -9.03 6.20
N MET A 18 -57.13 -7.85 6.52
CA MET A 18 -56.00 -7.31 5.80
C MET A 18 -54.78 -8.18 6.09
N GLY A 19 -54.45 -9.08 5.19
CA GLY A 19 -53.19 -9.79 5.16
C GLY A 19 -52.08 -8.81 4.92
N SER A 20 -51.29 -8.52 5.96
CA SER A 20 -50.00 -7.83 5.82
C SER A 20 -49.04 -8.73 5.02
N VAL A 21 -48.90 -8.41 3.74
CA VAL A 21 -47.83 -8.98 2.91
C VAL A 21 -46.51 -8.46 3.50
N LEU A 22 -45.78 -9.31 4.24
CA LEU A 22 -44.38 -9.07 4.58
C LEU A 22 -43.60 -9.05 3.25
N VAL A 23 -43.35 -7.85 2.73
CA VAL A 23 -42.35 -7.64 1.68
C VAL A 23 -40.99 -7.90 2.35
N MET A 24 -40.48 -9.13 2.24
CA MET A 24 -39.11 -9.41 2.55
C MET A 24 -38.28 -8.49 1.64
N PRO A 25 -37.30 -7.72 2.21
CA PRO A 25 -36.39 -6.99 1.34
C PRO A 25 -35.71 -8.02 0.43
N ALA A 26 -35.81 -7.82 -0.88
CA ALA A 26 -35.09 -8.62 -1.86
C ALA A 26 -33.63 -8.68 -1.41
N ALA A 27 -33.10 -9.89 -1.21
CA ALA A 27 -31.68 -10.07 -0.97
C ALA A 27 -30.95 -9.25 -2.03
N ALA A 28 -30.12 -8.31 -1.61
CA ALA A 28 -29.33 -7.49 -2.53
C ALA A 28 -28.63 -8.47 -3.45
N ALA A 29 -28.97 -8.44 -4.74
CA ALA A 29 -28.32 -9.27 -5.76
C ALA A 29 -26.83 -9.06 -5.58
N ASP A 30 -26.05 -10.13 -5.40
CA ASP A 30 -24.60 -10.06 -5.26
C ASP A 30 -24.06 -9.22 -6.41
N ALA A 31 -23.60 -8.00 -6.09
CA ALA A 31 -23.03 -7.12 -7.08
C ALA A 31 -21.89 -7.87 -7.77
N ALA A 32 -21.85 -7.83 -9.10
CA ALA A 32 -20.82 -8.51 -9.89
C ALA A 32 -19.43 -8.27 -9.26
N PRO A 33 -18.56 -9.31 -9.13
CA PRO A 33 -17.33 -9.21 -8.40
C PRO A 33 -16.47 -8.05 -8.92
N SER A 34 -15.98 -7.23 -8.01
CA SER A 34 -15.18 -6.06 -8.31
C SER A 34 -13.86 -6.48 -8.98
N LYS A 35 -13.36 -5.65 -9.90
CA LYS A 35 -12.07 -5.85 -10.55
C LYS A 35 -11.17 -4.65 -10.24
N ALA A 36 -9.91 -4.89 -9.85
CA ALA A 36 -8.93 -3.84 -9.58
C ALA A 36 -7.95 -3.64 -10.75
N ILE A 37 -7.39 -2.43 -10.82
CA ILE A 37 -6.24 -2.10 -11.68
C ILE A 37 -4.94 -2.01 -10.89
N THR A 38 -5.03 -1.75 -9.59
CA THR A 38 -3.87 -1.69 -8.68
C THR A 38 -4.30 -1.95 -7.23
N VAL A 39 -3.34 -2.37 -6.41
CA VAL A 39 -3.46 -2.55 -4.96
C VAL A 39 -2.21 -2.01 -4.28
N SER A 40 -2.33 -1.44 -3.08
CA SER A 40 -1.25 -0.93 -2.25
C SER A 40 -1.48 -1.34 -0.81
N ALA A 41 -0.55 -2.12 -0.25
CA ALA A 41 -0.51 -2.45 1.16
C ALA A 41 0.30 -1.39 1.90
N GLY A 42 -0.28 -0.79 2.92
CA GLY A 42 0.36 0.11 3.86
C GLY A 42 0.82 -0.62 5.11
N TYR A 43 0.97 0.10 6.23
CA TYR A 43 1.42 -0.53 7.47
C TYR A 43 0.33 -1.42 8.08
N TYR A 44 -0.87 -0.90 8.33
CA TYR A 44 -2.02 -1.61 8.92
C TYR A 44 -3.30 -1.50 8.08
N HIS A 45 -3.22 -0.97 6.86
CA HIS A 45 -4.34 -0.81 5.96
C HIS A 45 -3.93 -1.12 4.52
N THR A 46 -4.91 -1.37 3.69
CA THR A 46 -4.72 -1.67 2.28
C THR A 46 -5.69 -0.84 1.46
N CYS A 47 -5.28 -0.37 0.29
CA CYS A 47 -6.14 0.33 -0.67
C CYS A 47 -6.04 -0.29 -2.05
N ASP A 48 -7.12 -0.21 -2.83
CA ASP A 48 -7.15 -0.58 -4.25
C ASP A 48 -7.76 0.53 -5.11
N VAL A 49 -7.51 0.44 -6.40
CA VAL A 49 -8.24 1.21 -7.41
C VAL A 49 -8.96 0.24 -8.32
N THR A 50 -10.27 0.38 -8.43
CA THR A 50 -11.11 -0.46 -9.29
C THR A 50 -10.90 -0.15 -10.77
N THR A 51 -11.38 -1.02 -11.67
CA THR A 51 -11.37 -0.77 -13.13
C THR A 51 -12.19 0.46 -13.55
N LYS A 52 -13.11 0.93 -12.69
CA LYS A 52 -13.86 2.18 -12.89
C LYS A 52 -13.09 3.41 -12.39
N GLY A 53 -11.90 3.22 -11.79
CA GLY A 53 -11.10 4.31 -11.23
C GLY A 53 -11.61 4.80 -9.86
N ALA A 54 -12.46 4.05 -9.16
CA ALA A 54 -12.84 4.30 -7.78
C ALA A 54 -11.78 3.75 -6.82
N VAL A 55 -11.56 4.43 -5.68
CA VAL A 55 -10.65 3.99 -4.63
C VAL A 55 -11.46 3.35 -3.50
N ARG A 56 -10.95 2.24 -2.99
CA ARG A 56 -11.44 1.60 -1.76
C ARG A 56 -10.26 1.31 -0.85
N CYS A 57 -10.48 1.40 0.46
CA CYS A 57 -9.48 1.06 1.47
C CYS A 57 -10.11 0.17 2.56
N TRP A 58 -9.26 -0.55 3.33
CA TRP A 58 -9.67 -1.41 4.44
C TRP A 58 -8.51 -1.60 5.40
N GLY A 59 -8.79 -2.04 6.62
CA GLY A 59 -7.85 -2.17 7.71
C GLY A 59 -8.05 -1.10 8.77
N TYR A 60 -6.99 -0.77 9.50
CA TYR A 60 -6.95 0.20 10.57
C TYR A 60 -7.29 1.62 10.11
N ASN A 61 -8.07 2.38 10.94
CA ASN A 61 -8.59 3.69 10.53
C ASN A 61 -8.59 4.78 11.62
N ALA A 62 -7.93 4.61 12.75
CA ALA A 62 -8.02 5.57 13.86
C ALA A 62 -7.59 7.01 13.51
N TYR A 63 -6.84 7.21 12.42
CA TYR A 63 -6.44 8.53 11.91
C TYR A 63 -7.15 8.93 10.62
N GLY A 64 -8.16 8.17 10.19
CA GLY A 64 -8.88 8.42 8.94
C GLY A 64 -8.16 7.93 7.68
N GLN A 65 -7.18 7.02 7.79
CA GLN A 65 -6.38 6.54 6.65
C GLN A 65 -7.15 5.73 5.61
N LEU A 66 -8.39 5.30 5.90
CA LEU A 66 -9.28 4.71 4.91
C LEU A 66 -9.96 5.77 4.02
N GLY A 67 -10.05 7.03 4.50
CA GLY A 67 -10.55 8.15 3.71
C GLY A 67 -12.06 8.15 3.46
N ASP A 68 -12.82 7.39 4.19
CA ASP A 68 -14.27 7.18 4.05
C ASP A 68 -15.12 8.18 4.84
N ASN A 69 -14.51 9.26 5.33
CA ASN A 69 -15.10 10.26 6.23
C ASN A 69 -15.42 9.70 7.62
N SER A 70 -14.73 8.66 8.07
CA SER A 70 -14.83 8.08 9.39
C SER A 70 -13.44 7.82 9.98
N THR A 71 -13.40 7.37 11.25
CA THR A 71 -12.21 6.83 11.89
C THR A 71 -12.42 5.37 12.32
N THR A 72 -13.46 4.72 11.78
CA THR A 72 -13.82 3.34 12.10
C THR A 72 -13.00 2.35 11.26
N THR A 73 -12.29 1.43 11.93
CA THR A 73 -11.58 0.31 11.29
C THR A 73 -12.56 -0.58 10.52
N SER A 74 -12.16 -1.07 9.34
CA SER A 74 -12.99 -1.94 8.50
C SER A 74 -12.22 -3.16 8.02
N ASN A 75 -12.75 -4.36 8.25
CA ASN A 75 -12.19 -5.63 7.77
C ASN A 75 -12.62 -6.00 6.33
N LYS A 76 -13.30 -5.08 5.64
CA LYS A 76 -13.72 -5.20 4.23
C LYS A 76 -13.57 -3.87 3.51
N PRO A 77 -13.45 -3.86 2.17
CA PRO A 77 -13.27 -2.64 1.39
C PRO A 77 -14.40 -1.61 1.59
N VAL A 78 -14.05 -0.38 2.01
CA VAL A 78 -14.95 0.78 2.07
C VAL A 78 -14.55 1.80 1.01
N ALA A 79 -15.53 2.53 0.47
CA ALA A 79 -15.29 3.53 -0.57
C ALA A 79 -14.63 4.79 0.01
N VAL A 80 -13.59 5.29 -0.66
CA VAL A 80 -12.95 6.57 -0.30
C VAL A 80 -13.85 7.73 -0.72
N TYR A 81 -14.09 8.67 0.21
CA TYR A 81 -14.95 9.83 -0.02
C TYR A 81 -14.49 10.67 -1.22
N GLY A 82 -15.39 10.98 -2.13
CA GLY A 82 -15.11 11.83 -3.30
C GLY A 82 -14.20 11.23 -4.38
N LEU A 83 -13.69 9.98 -4.22
CA LEU A 83 -12.83 9.31 -5.19
C LEU A 83 -13.50 8.10 -5.86
N SER A 84 -14.70 8.31 -6.41
CA SER A 84 -15.52 7.27 -7.08
C SER A 84 -15.10 6.97 -8.51
N SER A 85 -14.20 7.77 -9.11
CA SER A 85 -13.70 7.58 -10.49
C SER A 85 -12.42 8.37 -10.75
N LYS A 86 -11.81 8.16 -11.93
CA LYS A 86 -10.67 8.97 -12.44
C LYS A 86 -9.37 8.85 -11.63
N VAL A 87 -9.25 7.87 -10.76
CA VAL A 87 -7.99 7.55 -10.08
C VAL A 87 -7.28 6.45 -10.86
N LYS A 88 -5.95 6.58 -11.03
CA LYS A 88 -5.10 5.58 -11.73
C LYS A 88 -4.15 4.86 -10.81
N ASN A 89 -3.84 5.40 -9.63
CA ASN A 89 -2.96 4.77 -8.65
C ASN A 89 -3.29 5.25 -7.23
N VAL A 90 -3.03 4.38 -6.25
CA VAL A 90 -3.08 4.67 -4.83
C VAL A 90 -1.78 4.18 -4.19
N SER A 91 -1.28 4.91 -3.19
CA SER A 91 -0.14 4.54 -2.37
C SER A 91 -0.54 4.66 -0.90
N SER A 92 -0.38 3.56 -0.16
CA SER A 92 -0.66 3.45 1.27
C SER A 92 0.65 3.52 2.03
N GLY A 93 0.79 4.48 2.93
CA GLY A 93 1.93 4.66 3.82
C GLY A 93 1.71 3.99 5.18
N TYR A 94 2.28 4.60 6.26
CA TYR A 94 2.09 4.10 7.64
C TYR A 94 0.63 4.30 8.10
N MET A 95 0.22 5.55 8.24
CA MET A 95 -1.12 5.94 8.72
C MET A 95 -1.75 6.99 7.78
N HIS A 96 -1.28 7.08 6.55
CA HIS A 96 -1.85 7.96 5.53
C HIS A 96 -1.86 7.27 4.17
N SER A 97 -2.69 7.77 3.29
CA SER A 97 -2.86 7.26 1.94
C SER A 97 -2.85 8.42 0.94
N CYS A 98 -2.37 8.19 -0.25
CA CYS A 98 -2.39 9.16 -1.34
C CYS A 98 -2.91 8.53 -2.64
N ALA A 99 -3.76 9.24 -3.37
CA ALA A 99 -4.30 8.85 -4.66
C ALA A 99 -3.79 9.77 -5.77
N LEU A 100 -3.44 9.18 -6.90
CA LEU A 100 -3.06 9.89 -8.11
C LEU A 100 -4.16 9.77 -9.16
N THR A 101 -4.72 10.91 -9.56
CA THR A 101 -5.76 10.96 -10.59
C THR A 101 -5.19 10.81 -12.00
N THR A 102 -6.03 10.48 -12.97
CA THR A 102 -5.68 10.44 -14.40
C THR A 102 -5.19 11.78 -14.93
N LYS A 103 -5.64 12.90 -14.33
CA LYS A 103 -5.20 14.28 -14.67
C LYS A 103 -3.88 14.67 -14.01
N GLY A 104 -3.25 13.77 -13.21
CA GLY A 104 -1.97 14.02 -12.55
C GLY A 104 -2.06 14.83 -11.26
N LYS A 105 -3.23 15.02 -10.67
CA LYS A 105 -3.41 15.62 -9.32
C LYS A 105 -3.27 14.56 -8.25
N VAL A 106 -2.76 14.95 -7.07
CA VAL A 106 -2.60 14.09 -5.90
C VAL A 106 -3.53 14.57 -4.78
N TRP A 107 -4.17 13.60 -4.14
CA TRP A 107 -5.00 13.77 -2.96
C TRP A 107 -4.49 12.83 -1.89
N CYS A 108 -4.29 13.32 -0.65
CA CYS A 108 -3.83 12.51 0.48
C CYS A 108 -4.81 12.61 1.64
N TRP A 109 -4.81 11.62 2.55
CA TRP A 109 -5.67 11.57 3.72
C TRP A 109 -5.07 10.66 4.79
N GLY A 110 -5.56 10.78 6.03
CA GLY A 110 -5.09 10.06 7.20
C GLY A 110 -4.29 10.96 8.14
N TYR A 111 -3.27 10.41 8.78
CA TYR A 111 -2.39 11.06 9.75
C TYR A 111 -1.55 12.17 9.10
N ASN A 112 -1.42 13.33 9.82
CA ASN A 112 -0.78 14.53 9.27
C ASN A 112 0.10 15.32 10.25
N ALA A 113 0.43 14.80 11.43
CA ALA A 113 1.16 15.58 12.44
C ALA A 113 2.50 16.18 11.98
N TYR A 114 3.08 15.67 10.89
CA TYR A 114 4.32 16.17 10.28
C TYR A 114 4.11 16.82 8.91
N GLY A 115 2.85 17.03 8.49
CA GLY A 115 2.54 17.58 7.18
C GLY A 115 2.63 16.59 6.02
N GLN A 116 2.57 15.27 6.28
CA GLN A 116 2.71 14.24 5.23
C GLN A 116 1.56 14.21 4.23
N LEU A 117 0.43 14.88 4.48
CA LEU A 117 -0.63 15.10 3.50
C LEU A 117 -0.26 16.19 2.49
N GLY A 118 0.65 17.11 2.84
CA GLY A 118 1.16 18.14 1.94
C GLY A 118 0.17 19.28 1.64
N ASP A 119 -0.82 19.49 2.47
CA ASP A 119 -1.89 20.48 2.33
C ASP A 119 -1.60 21.80 3.07
N ASN A 120 -0.35 21.99 3.53
CA ASN A 120 0.11 23.12 4.34
C ASN A 120 -0.50 23.16 5.75
N THR A 121 -0.93 22.02 6.28
CA THR A 121 -1.44 21.86 7.65
C THR A 121 -0.75 20.71 8.37
N THR A 122 -1.02 20.57 9.67
CA THR A 122 -0.67 19.38 10.46
C THR A 122 -1.91 18.63 10.97
N THR A 123 -3.09 18.97 10.44
CA THR A 123 -4.36 18.38 10.86
C THR A 123 -4.63 17.06 10.13
N ASN A 124 -4.95 15.99 10.88
CA ASN A 124 -5.38 14.72 10.28
C ASN A 124 -6.66 14.91 9.44
N SER A 125 -6.81 14.14 8.38
CA SER A 125 -8.02 14.20 7.57
C SER A 125 -8.57 12.82 7.27
N SER A 126 -9.83 12.58 7.63
CA SER A 126 -10.58 11.37 7.24
C SER A 126 -11.15 11.44 5.81
N LYS A 127 -10.87 12.53 5.09
CA LYS A 127 -11.25 12.75 3.68
C LYS A 127 -10.02 13.12 2.85
N PRO A 128 -10.00 12.80 1.54
CA PRO A 128 -8.94 13.26 0.65
C PRO A 128 -8.81 14.79 0.62
N VAL A 129 -7.61 15.31 0.93
CA VAL A 129 -7.23 16.72 0.78
C VAL A 129 -6.23 16.88 -0.37
N ALA A 130 -6.27 18.02 -1.07
CA ALA A 130 -5.39 18.28 -2.21
C ALA A 130 -3.97 18.64 -1.74
N VAL A 131 -2.95 18.08 -2.35
CA VAL A 131 -1.55 18.47 -2.10
C VAL A 131 -1.28 19.86 -2.68
N ALA A 132 -0.81 20.80 -1.82
CA ALA A 132 -0.54 22.18 -2.19
C ALA A 132 0.70 22.32 -3.10
N GLY A 133 0.69 23.16 -4.11
CA GLY A 133 1.86 23.57 -4.91
C GLY A 133 2.58 22.45 -5.67
N LEU A 134 2.00 21.23 -5.78
CA LEU A 134 2.68 20.06 -6.36
C LEU A 134 2.73 20.09 -7.91
N GLY A 135 1.73 20.64 -8.57
CA GLY A 135 1.57 20.54 -10.03
C GLY A 135 1.17 19.14 -10.50
N LYS A 136 1.36 18.86 -11.81
CA LYS A 136 1.05 17.51 -12.36
C LYS A 136 2.18 16.55 -12.12
N VAL A 137 1.83 15.34 -11.61
CA VAL A 137 2.79 14.26 -11.36
C VAL A 137 2.46 13.00 -12.14
N LYS A 138 3.48 12.15 -12.35
CA LYS A 138 3.33 10.82 -12.96
C LYS A 138 3.28 9.68 -11.95
N SER A 139 3.82 9.90 -10.73
CA SER A 139 3.77 8.94 -9.62
C SER A 139 3.79 9.64 -8.27
N VAL A 140 3.22 8.99 -7.26
CA VAL A 140 3.28 9.35 -5.84
C VAL A 140 3.57 8.08 -5.04
N ASP A 141 4.36 8.22 -3.98
CA ASP A 141 4.67 7.14 -3.04
C ASP A 141 4.61 7.67 -1.61
N ALA A 142 3.78 7.04 -0.79
CA ALA A 142 3.58 7.36 0.62
C ALA A 142 4.50 6.48 1.47
N GLY A 143 5.37 7.10 2.24
CA GLY A 143 6.27 6.45 3.19
C GLY A 143 5.64 6.33 4.58
N TYR A 144 6.49 6.32 5.62
CA TYR A 144 6.04 6.25 7.01
C TYR A 144 5.42 7.58 7.46
N LEU A 145 6.20 8.66 7.48
CA LEU A 145 5.77 10.01 7.89
C LEU A 145 6.12 11.07 6.82
N HIS A 146 6.40 10.65 5.60
CA HIS A 146 6.68 11.55 4.49
C HIS A 146 6.09 10.98 3.21
N THR A 147 5.94 11.82 2.22
CA THR A 147 5.40 11.46 0.90
C THR A 147 6.31 12.03 -0.18
N CYS A 148 6.51 11.28 -1.25
CA CYS A 148 7.28 11.73 -2.41
C CYS A 148 6.51 11.56 -3.71
N ALA A 149 6.77 12.43 -4.68
CA ALA A 149 6.17 12.36 -6.01
C ALA A 149 7.21 12.66 -7.10
N VAL A 150 6.98 12.10 -8.28
CA VAL A 150 7.73 12.45 -9.49
C VAL A 150 6.82 13.28 -10.41
N THR A 151 7.21 14.51 -10.69
CA THR A 151 6.45 15.39 -11.61
C THR A 151 6.48 14.85 -13.03
N THR A 152 5.59 15.35 -13.89
CA THR A 152 5.59 14.98 -15.32
C THR A 152 6.91 15.33 -16.02
N LYS A 153 7.61 16.39 -15.57
CA LYS A 153 8.95 16.77 -16.05
C LYS A 153 10.08 15.94 -15.42
N GLY A 154 9.75 15.08 -14.43
CA GLY A 154 10.71 14.20 -13.77
C GLY A 154 11.47 14.87 -12.62
N ALA A 155 11.01 15.99 -12.05
CA ALA A 155 11.49 16.46 -10.77
C ALA A 155 10.96 15.54 -9.66
N VAL A 156 11.79 15.24 -8.65
CA VAL A 156 11.34 14.56 -7.42
C VAL A 156 11.01 15.64 -6.39
N LYS A 157 9.83 15.53 -5.79
CA LYS A 157 9.39 16.38 -4.69
C LYS A 157 8.96 15.52 -3.52
N CYS A 158 9.37 15.87 -2.30
CA CYS A 158 9.01 15.18 -1.07
C CYS A 158 8.47 16.17 -0.04
N TRP A 159 7.69 15.69 0.95
CA TRP A 159 7.13 16.49 2.03
C TRP A 159 6.79 15.61 3.23
N GLY A 160 6.57 16.23 4.38
CA GLY A 160 6.33 15.56 5.66
C GLY A 160 7.56 15.62 6.55
N TYR A 161 7.77 14.59 7.36
CA TYR A 161 8.87 14.47 8.32
C TYR A 161 10.24 14.39 7.64
N ASN A 162 11.24 15.09 8.21
CA ASN A 162 12.61 15.17 7.65
C ASN A 162 13.74 15.02 8.69
N GLY A 163 13.47 14.60 9.92
CA GLY A 163 14.48 14.53 10.98
C GLY A 163 15.70 13.65 10.68
N GLN A 164 15.64 12.79 9.64
CA GLN A 164 16.76 11.98 9.16
C GLN A 164 17.22 12.39 7.75
N GLY A 165 16.73 13.51 7.21
CA GLY A 165 17.06 13.97 5.87
C GLY A 165 16.29 13.23 4.75
N GLN A 166 15.18 12.54 5.05
CA GLN A 166 14.43 11.72 4.08
C GLN A 166 13.72 12.52 3.00
N LEU A 167 13.56 13.83 3.13
CA LEU A 167 13.08 14.69 2.04
C LEU A 167 14.17 14.93 0.97
N GLY A 168 15.45 14.80 1.33
CA GLY A 168 16.57 14.87 0.38
C GLY A 168 16.85 16.25 -0.18
N ASP A 169 16.40 17.31 0.46
CA ASP A 169 16.50 18.71 0.04
C ASP A 169 17.78 19.42 0.59
N ASN A 170 18.73 18.64 1.12
CA ASN A 170 19.93 19.07 1.81
C ASN A 170 19.67 19.74 3.17
N SER A 171 18.51 19.43 3.78
CA SER A 171 18.14 19.87 5.13
C SER A 171 17.69 18.68 5.98
N THR A 172 17.37 18.93 7.25
CA THR A 172 16.69 18.01 8.16
C THR A 172 15.38 18.62 8.68
N THR A 173 14.93 19.72 8.07
CA THR A 173 13.69 20.42 8.45
C THR A 173 12.48 19.79 7.76
N SER A 174 11.46 19.40 8.53
CA SER A 174 10.17 18.90 8.00
C SER A 174 9.46 19.96 7.17
N SER A 175 8.68 19.54 6.18
CA SER A 175 7.96 20.46 5.30
C SER A 175 6.49 20.06 5.15
N LEU A 176 5.59 21.03 5.36
CA LEU A 176 4.14 20.84 5.20
C LEU A 176 3.70 20.85 3.72
N THR A 177 4.61 21.22 2.81
CA THR A 177 4.37 21.33 1.37
C THR A 177 5.52 20.68 0.57
N PRO A 178 5.31 20.32 -0.70
CA PRO A 178 6.32 19.65 -1.52
C PRO A 178 7.60 20.46 -1.76
N VAL A 179 8.75 20.01 -1.22
CA VAL A 179 10.09 20.56 -1.52
C VAL A 179 10.78 19.74 -2.60
N THR A 180 11.68 20.37 -3.37
CA THR A 180 12.40 19.68 -4.45
C THR A 180 13.64 18.98 -3.91
N VAL A 181 13.80 17.71 -4.24
CA VAL A 181 14.97 16.89 -3.87
C VAL A 181 16.22 17.44 -4.56
N TYR A 182 17.30 17.60 -3.78
CA TYR A 182 18.59 18.12 -4.26
C TYR A 182 19.13 17.32 -5.46
N GLY A 183 19.46 18.00 -6.55
CA GLY A 183 20.00 17.39 -7.76
C GLY A 183 19.03 16.51 -8.56
N LEU A 184 17.74 16.41 -8.16
CA LEU A 184 16.70 15.64 -8.89
C LEU A 184 15.59 16.55 -9.42
N THR A 185 15.96 17.62 -10.13
CA THR A 185 15.05 18.64 -10.65
C THR A 185 14.35 18.24 -11.97
N LYS A 186 14.82 17.17 -12.65
CA LYS A 186 14.25 16.66 -13.90
C LYS A 186 14.68 15.22 -14.20
N GLY A 187 13.91 14.54 -15.05
CA GLY A 187 14.28 13.27 -15.67
C GLY A 187 14.19 12.04 -14.75
N ALA A 188 13.88 12.14 -13.47
CA ALA A 188 13.69 10.98 -12.62
C ALA A 188 12.56 10.09 -13.14
N LYS A 189 12.75 8.76 -13.10
CA LYS A 189 11.80 7.75 -13.57
C LYS A 189 10.84 7.30 -12.49
N ALA A 190 11.36 7.12 -11.26
CA ALA A 190 10.61 6.60 -10.13
C ALA A 190 11.17 7.16 -8.81
N VAL A 191 10.34 7.15 -7.76
CA VAL A 191 10.70 7.39 -6.37
C VAL A 191 10.06 6.30 -5.52
N SER A 192 10.72 5.91 -4.44
CA SER A 192 10.19 5.04 -3.40
C SER A 192 10.48 5.64 -2.03
N ALA A 193 9.44 6.01 -1.32
CA ALA A 193 9.46 6.51 0.04
C ALA A 193 9.30 5.35 1.03
N ALA A 194 10.08 5.34 2.12
CA ALA A 194 10.08 4.27 3.09
C ALA A 194 9.85 4.78 4.53
N TYR A 195 10.53 4.22 5.52
CA TYR A 195 10.41 4.66 6.91
C TYR A 195 11.10 6.01 7.14
N THR A 196 12.42 6.01 7.03
CA THR A 196 13.27 7.19 7.22
C THR A 196 14.30 7.37 6.10
N ASN A 197 14.10 6.66 4.99
CA ASN A 197 14.92 6.78 3.80
C ASN A 197 14.02 6.85 2.55
N THR A 198 14.59 7.35 1.49
CA THR A 198 13.93 7.48 0.19
C THR A 198 14.91 7.09 -0.90
N CYS A 199 14.43 6.47 -1.96
CA CYS A 199 15.23 6.11 -3.13
C CYS A 199 14.57 6.58 -4.42
N ALA A 200 15.37 6.89 -5.45
CA ALA A 200 14.87 7.25 -6.78
C ALA A 200 15.71 6.59 -7.88
N ILE A 201 15.08 6.44 -9.04
CA ILE A 201 15.75 6.06 -10.29
C ILE A 201 15.88 7.32 -11.15
N THR A 202 17.12 7.67 -11.50
CA THR A 202 17.43 8.85 -12.33
C THR A 202 17.08 8.62 -13.81
N ALA A 203 17.18 9.65 -14.64
CA ALA A 203 17.01 9.59 -16.10
C ALA A 203 17.92 8.50 -16.75
N LYS A 204 19.17 8.42 -16.30
CA LYS A 204 20.15 7.42 -16.79
C LYS A 204 19.93 6.02 -16.23
N GLY A 205 18.95 5.84 -15.33
CA GLY A 205 18.68 4.57 -14.67
C GLY A 205 19.61 4.25 -13.50
N ALA A 206 20.30 5.24 -12.93
CA ALA A 206 21.05 5.06 -11.69
C ALA A 206 20.08 5.06 -10.50
N ALA A 207 20.35 4.21 -9.49
CA ALA A 207 19.70 4.28 -8.19
C ALA A 207 20.40 5.30 -7.30
N ARG A 208 19.62 6.16 -6.65
CA ARG A 208 20.08 7.08 -5.62
C ARG A 208 19.17 7.00 -4.42
N CYS A 209 19.76 6.96 -3.21
CA CYS A 209 19.03 6.91 -1.96
C CYS A 209 19.50 8.01 -1.00
N TRP A 210 18.67 8.36 -0.02
CA TRP A 210 18.96 9.38 1.00
C TRP A 210 18.09 9.18 2.24
N GLY A 211 18.42 9.86 3.34
CA GLY A 211 17.80 9.71 4.65
C GLY A 211 18.68 8.90 5.60
N SER A 212 18.06 8.11 6.47
CA SER A 212 18.74 7.24 7.44
C SER A 212 19.52 6.11 6.76
N ASN A 213 20.70 5.77 7.33
CA ASN A 213 21.61 4.74 6.82
C ASN A 213 22.22 3.83 7.91
N VAL A 214 21.69 3.84 9.10
CA VAL A 214 22.27 3.12 10.26
C VAL A 214 22.49 1.62 10.05
N TYR A 215 21.74 1.02 9.09
CA TYR A 215 21.89 -0.38 8.69
C TYR A 215 22.42 -0.54 7.27
N GLY A 216 22.90 0.53 6.63
CA GLY A 216 23.35 0.49 5.25
C GLY A 216 22.22 0.52 4.21
N GLN A 217 20.99 0.96 4.57
CA GLN A 217 19.83 0.95 3.69
C GLN A 217 19.91 1.92 2.50
N LEU A 218 20.88 2.86 2.50
CA LEU A 218 21.17 3.69 1.32
C LEU A 218 21.97 2.92 0.26
N GLY A 219 22.71 1.86 0.65
CA GLY A 219 23.41 0.98 -0.28
C GLY A 219 24.65 1.57 -0.91
N ASP A 220 25.23 2.62 -0.36
CA ASP A 220 26.40 3.35 -0.85
C ASP A 220 27.73 2.81 -0.30
N ASN A 221 27.70 1.62 0.33
CA ASN A 221 28.82 0.98 1.03
C ASN A 221 29.26 1.73 2.30
N SER A 222 28.35 2.48 2.92
CA SER A 222 28.53 3.17 4.20
C SER A 222 27.34 2.90 5.14
N THR A 223 27.43 3.39 6.37
CA THR A 223 26.31 3.45 7.33
C THR A 223 26.02 4.89 7.77
N THR A 224 26.50 5.87 7.02
CA THR A 224 26.33 7.30 7.31
C THR A 224 25.04 7.82 6.70
N ASN A 225 24.19 8.50 7.48
CA ASN A 225 22.98 9.16 7.01
C ASN A 225 23.30 10.23 5.97
N SER A 226 22.39 10.48 5.04
CA SER A 226 22.56 11.56 4.06
C SER A 226 21.26 12.33 3.81
N ASN A 227 21.29 13.65 3.98
CA ASN A 227 20.17 14.54 3.67
C ASN A 227 20.09 14.94 2.18
N LYS A 228 20.90 14.32 1.33
CA LYS A 228 20.88 14.49 -0.14
C LYS A 228 21.16 13.16 -0.84
N PRO A 229 20.71 12.99 -2.10
CA PRO A 229 20.83 11.72 -2.84
C PRO A 229 22.26 11.24 -3.02
N VAL A 230 22.63 10.07 -2.43
CA VAL A 230 23.90 9.35 -2.68
C VAL A 230 23.68 8.24 -3.71
N THR A 231 24.73 7.86 -4.43
CA THR A 231 24.66 6.81 -5.45
C THR A 231 24.76 5.43 -4.82
N VAL A 232 23.83 4.55 -5.14
CA VAL A 232 23.87 3.15 -4.70
C VAL A 232 25.03 2.42 -5.38
N TYR A 233 25.84 1.71 -4.58
CA TYR A 233 27.02 0.99 -5.04
C TYR A 233 26.69 -0.01 -6.16
N GLY A 234 27.41 0.06 -7.28
CA GLY A 234 27.20 -0.83 -8.43
C GLY A 234 25.90 -0.62 -9.22
N LEU A 235 25.00 0.31 -8.83
CA LEU A 235 23.72 0.58 -9.50
C LEU A 235 23.68 1.96 -10.19
N THR A 236 24.71 2.26 -10.99
CA THR A 236 24.91 3.56 -11.67
C THR A 236 24.10 3.71 -12.97
N LYS A 237 23.48 2.62 -13.49
CA LYS A 237 22.65 2.62 -14.71
C LYS A 237 21.74 1.40 -14.80
N ASN A 238 20.73 1.48 -15.67
CA ASN A 238 19.85 0.35 -16.02
C ASN A 238 19.07 -0.30 -14.86
N VAL A 239 18.85 0.42 -13.77
CA VAL A 239 17.92 -0.02 -12.72
C VAL A 239 16.50 0.14 -13.27
N LYS A 240 15.72 -0.94 -13.23
CA LYS A 240 14.34 -0.99 -13.73
C LYS A 240 13.31 -0.66 -12.66
N GLN A 241 13.59 -1.07 -11.40
CA GLN A 241 12.67 -0.88 -10.30
C GLN A 241 13.47 -0.78 -9.00
N ILE A 242 12.98 0.02 -8.05
CA ILE A 242 13.50 0.16 -6.70
C ILE A 242 12.34 0.14 -5.71
N SER A 243 12.55 -0.45 -4.54
CA SER A 243 11.63 -0.46 -3.43
C SER A 243 12.42 -0.22 -2.16
N ALA A 244 12.21 0.92 -1.53
CA ALA A 244 12.71 1.18 -0.19
C ALA A 244 11.68 0.62 0.81
N GLY A 245 12.17 -0.06 1.85
CA GLY A 245 11.41 -0.57 2.97
C GLY A 245 11.80 0.15 4.27
N TYR A 246 11.50 -0.46 5.42
CA TYR A 246 11.74 0.18 6.71
C TYR A 246 13.24 0.41 6.98
N TYR A 247 14.04 -0.64 6.88
CA TYR A 247 15.50 -0.62 7.05
C TYR A 247 16.24 -1.36 5.95
N SER A 248 15.53 -1.83 4.93
CA SER A 248 16.11 -2.52 3.79
C SER A 248 15.63 -1.91 2.48
N THR A 249 16.39 -2.10 1.43
CA THR A 249 16.05 -1.61 0.09
C THR A 249 16.30 -2.72 -0.91
N CYS A 250 15.42 -2.88 -1.90
CA CYS A 250 15.59 -3.84 -2.99
C CYS A 250 15.45 -3.17 -4.35
N ALA A 251 16.10 -3.72 -5.36
CA ALA A 251 16.02 -3.24 -6.74
C ALA A 251 16.03 -4.39 -7.74
N VAL A 252 15.47 -4.15 -8.92
CA VAL A 252 15.62 -4.98 -10.10
C VAL A 252 16.53 -4.27 -11.10
N ASN A 253 17.64 -4.89 -11.45
CA ASN A 253 18.59 -4.32 -12.40
C ASN A 253 18.23 -4.60 -13.88
N GLY A 254 19.03 -4.11 -14.82
CA GLY A 254 18.85 -4.28 -16.26
C GLY A 254 18.77 -5.72 -16.74
N LYS A 255 19.38 -6.67 -16.02
CA LYS A 255 19.38 -8.10 -16.31
C LYS A 255 18.21 -8.85 -15.68
N ASN A 256 17.23 -8.14 -15.09
CA ASN A 256 16.11 -8.70 -14.32
C ASN A 256 16.56 -9.52 -13.10
N LYS A 257 17.70 -9.19 -12.49
CA LYS A 257 18.19 -9.74 -11.24
C LYS A 257 17.64 -8.92 -10.08
N ALA A 258 17.19 -9.60 -9.02
CA ALA A 258 16.85 -8.97 -7.75
C ALA A 258 18.10 -8.77 -6.89
N LEU A 259 18.23 -7.59 -6.31
CA LEU A 259 19.30 -7.17 -5.41
C LEU A 259 18.67 -6.49 -4.20
N CYS A 260 19.12 -6.82 -2.97
CA CYS A 260 18.64 -6.19 -1.74
C CYS A 260 19.83 -5.77 -0.88
N TRP A 261 19.62 -4.82 0.06
CA TRP A 261 20.64 -4.32 0.99
C TRP A 261 20.00 -3.64 2.21
N GLY A 262 20.80 -3.37 3.24
CA GLY A 262 20.37 -2.83 4.52
C GLY A 262 20.27 -3.90 5.60
N TYR A 263 19.26 -3.80 6.47
CA TYR A 263 18.98 -4.67 7.60
C TYR A 263 18.54 -6.07 7.17
N ASN A 264 19.03 -7.13 7.89
CA ASN A 264 18.83 -8.53 7.49
C ASN A 264 18.60 -9.52 8.63
N SER A 265 18.34 -9.10 9.86
CA SER A 265 18.23 -10.05 11.00
C SER A 265 17.15 -11.12 10.84
N GLN A 266 16.17 -10.91 9.97
CA GLN A 266 15.09 -11.86 9.66
C GLN A 266 15.25 -12.50 8.26
N GLY A 267 16.40 -12.29 7.61
CA GLY A 267 16.63 -12.79 6.25
C GLY A 267 15.92 -11.99 5.15
N GLN A 268 15.47 -10.75 5.42
CA GLN A 268 14.70 -9.94 4.46
C GLN A 268 15.49 -9.53 3.21
N LEU A 269 16.82 -9.69 3.17
CA LEU A 269 17.63 -9.54 1.97
C LEU A 269 17.53 -10.77 1.04
N GLY A 270 17.18 -11.94 1.58
CA GLY A 270 16.94 -13.16 0.80
C GLY A 270 18.21 -13.79 0.22
N ASP A 271 19.37 -13.49 0.73
CA ASP A 271 20.68 -13.95 0.26
C ASP A 271 21.18 -15.21 0.98
N ASN A 272 20.30 -15.89 1.72
CA ASN A 272 20.59 -17.05 2.57
C ASN A 272 21.47 -16.70 3.78
N SER A 273 21.40 -15.48 4.28
CA SER A 273 22.11 -15.02 5.49
C SER A 273 21.17 -14.19 6.37
N THR A 274 21.66 -13.82 7.55
CA THR A 274 21.05 -12.84 8.46
C THR A 274 21.95 -11.62 8.66
N THR A 275 23.01 -11.48 7.85
CA THR A 275 23.98 -10.40 7.95
C THR A 275 23.49 -9.15 7.21
N ASN A 276 23.53 -7.99 7.86
CA ASN A 276 23.25 -6.71 7.24
C ASN A 276 24.26 -6.43 6.11
N SER A 277 23.81 -5.74 5.06
CA SER A 277 24.73 -5.35 3.97
C SER A 277 24.59 -3.87 3.61
N PRO A 278 25.66 -3.06 3.69
CA PRO A 278 25.63 -1.65 3.28
C PRO A 278 25.73 -1.48 1.75
N LYS A 279 25.75 -2.57 0.99
CA LYS A 279 25.78 -2.58 -0.48
C LYS A 279 24.87 -3.66 -1.07
N PRO A 280 24.41 -3.54 -2.32
CA PRO A 280 23.52 -4.51 -2.95
C PRO A 280 24.09 -5.93 -2.98
N VAL A 281 23.37 -6.92 -2.40
CA VAL A 281 23.64 -8.35 -2.51
C VAL A 281 22.60 -9.04 -3.38
N GLY A 282 22.95 -10.16 -4.00
CA GLY A 282 22.05 -10.91 -4.86
C GLY A 282 21.03 -11.72 -4.06
N VAL A 283 19.76 -11.63 -4.39
CA VAL A 283 18.71 -12.50 -3.83
C VAL A 283 18.90 -13.93 -4.35
N TYR A 284 18.91 -14.92 -3.44
CA TYR A 284 19.13 -16.33 -3.76
C TYR A 284 18.12 -16.84 -4.80
N GLY A 285 18.59 -17.51 -5.85
CA GLY A 285 17.73 -18.05 -6.90
C GLY A 285 16.97 -17.03 -7.76
N LEU A 286 17.21 -15.71 -7.60
CA LEU A 286 16.60 -14.63 -8.38
C LEU A 286 17.63 -13.82 -9.18
N GLY A 287 18.61 -14.51 -9.77
CA GLY A 287 19.65 -13.94 -10.63
C GLY A 287 19.13 -13.42 -11.98
N SER A 288 17.89 -13.79 -12.37
CA SER A 288 17.22 -13.32 -13.59
C SER A 288 15.71 -13.53 -13.48
N GLY A 289 14.94 -13.08 -14.49
CA GLY A 289 13.50 -13.35 -14.60
C GLY A 289 12.63 -12.62 -13.57
N VAL A 290 13.15 -11.61 -12.87
CA VAL A 290 12.39 -10.79 -11.92
C VAL A 290 11.79 -9.59 -12.64
N LYS A 291 10.48 -9.39 -12.49
CA LYS A 291 9.72 -8.23 -13.00
C LYS A 291 9.73 -7.08 -11.99
N SER A 292 9.49 -7.38 -10.71
CA SER A 292 9.50 -6.41 -9.63
C SER A 292 9.83 -7.08 -8.29
N VAL A 293 10.37 -6.31 -7.35
CA VAL A 293 10.61 -6.70 -5.98
C VAL A 293 9.99 -5.66 -5.05
N LYS A 294 9.42 -6.08 -3.95
CA LYS A 294 8.90 -5.22 -2.89
C LYS A 294 9.48 -5.66 -1.56
N THR A 295 9.91 -4.70 -0.76
CA THR A 295 10.35 -4.91 0.62
C THR A 295 9.60 -3.97 1.54
N ALA A 296 9.29 -4.44 2.75
CA ALA A 296 8.65 -3.64 3.78
C ALA A 296 9.55 -3.59 5.03
N VAL A 297 9.08 -4.05 6.18
CA VAL A 297 9.85 -3.99 7.43
C VAL A 297 10.75 -5.20 7.57
N LEU A 298 10.16 -6.40 7.56
CA LEU A 298 10.86 -7.64 7.90
C LEU A 298 10.74 -8.73 6.82
N HIS A 299 9.94 -8.49 5.76
CA HIS A 299 9.81 -9.46 4.67
C HIS A 299 9.81 -8.77 3.31
N SER A 300 10.12 -9.54 2.30
CA SER A 300 10.23 -9.09 0.92
C SER A 300 9.57 -10.07 -0.03
N CYS A 301 9.04 -9.58 -1.15
CA CYS A 301 8.44 -10.42 -2.18
C CYS A 301 8.88 -9.99 -3.59
N ALA A 302 9.08 -10.94 -4.47
CA ALA A 302 9.36 -10.73 -5.88
C ALA A 302 8.25 -11.28 -6.77
N LEU A 303 7.88 -10.53 -7.78
CA LEU A 303 7.06 -10.97 -8.89
C LEU A 303 7.98 -11.33 -10.06
N THR A 304 7.89 -12.55 -10.56
CA THR A 304 8.66 -12.99 -11.72
C THR A 304 8.01 -12.54 -13.03
N THR A 305 8.77 -12.56 -14.13
CA THR A 305 8.26 -12.29 -15.50
C THR A 305 7.19 -13.31 -15.93
N LYS A 306 7.19 -14.51 -15.32
CA LYS A 306 6.18 -15.56 -15.54
C LYS A 306 4.90 -15.38 -14.71
N GLY A 307 4.83 -14.31 -13.89
CA GLY A 307 3.67 -14.01 -13.03
C GLY A 307 3.63 -14.82 -11.72
N LYS A 308 4.68 -15.52 -11.34
CA LYS A 308 4.81 -16.21 -10.06
C LYS A 308 5.30 -15.24 -8.99
N VAL A 309 4.86 -15.40 -7.75
CA VAL A 309 5.31 -14.61 -6.60
C VAL A 309 6.15 -15.51 -5.67
N LYS A 310 7.25 -14.96 -5.20
CA LYS A 310 8.13 -15.57 -4.20
C LYS A 310 8.37 -14.57 -3.09
N CYS A 311 8.27 -15.01 -1.82
CA CYS A 311 8.48 -14.15 -0.65
C CYS A 311 9.55 -14.74 0.25
N TRP A 312 10.16 -13.92 1.13
CA TRP A 312 11.20 -14.32 2.07
C TRP A 312 11.30 -13.32 3.23
N GLY A 313 12.00 -13.72 4.31
CA GLY A 313 12.13 -12.97 5.54
C GLY A 313 11.24 -13.51 6.64
N TYR A 314 10.69 -12.61 7.46
CA TYR A 314 9.80 -12.88 8.59
C TYR A 314 8.46 -13.47 8.15
N ASN A 315 7.93 -14.46 8.94
CA ASN A 315 6.72 -15.22 8.57
C ASN A 315 5.83 -15.63 9.75
N VAL A 316 5.98 -15.07 10.93
CA VAL A 316 5.25 -15.51 12.13
C VAL A 316 3.72 -15.41 12.00
N TYR A 317 3.23 -14.47 11.18
CA TYR A 317 1.80 -14.33 10.87
C TYR A 317 1.42 -14.90 9.49
N GLY A 318 2.35 -15.58 8.79
CA GLY A 318 2.12 -16.12 7.46
C GLY A 318 2.38 -15.13 6.33
N GLU A 319 3.23 -14.10 6.52
CA GLU A 319 3.51 -13.03 5.57
C GLU A 319 4.03 -13.53 4.22
N LEU A 320 4.71 -14.69 4.21
CA LEU A 320 5.27 -15.30 3.00
C LEU A 320 4.20 -16.00 2.15
N GLY A 321 3.06 -16.38 2.76
CA GLY A 321 1.94 -16.99 2.05
C GLY A 321 2.22 -18.40 1.53
N ASP A 322 3.18 -19.11 2.09
CA ASP A 322 3.65 -20.43 1.66
C ASP A 322 2.97 -21.59 2.39
N ASN A 323 1.87 -21.32 3.11
CA ASN A 323 1.15 -22.24 3.98
C ASN A 323 1.97 -22.65 5.24
N SER A 324 2.89 -21.79 5.67
CA SER A 324 3.67 -21.95 6.90
C SER A 324 3.70 -20.66 7.70
N THR A 325 4.27 -20.70 8.91
CA THR A 325 4.60 -19.55 9.75
C THR A 325 6.11 -19.52 10.06
N THR A 326 6.92 -20.23 9.28
CA THR A 326 8.36 -20.30 9.47
C THR A 326 9.08 -19.26 8.63
N ASN A 327 9.98 -18.47 9.25
CA ASN A 327 10.82 -17.51 8.56
C ASN A 327 11.67 -18.19 7.48
N SER A 328 11.95 -17.48 6.39
CA SER A 328 12.82 -18.03 5.33
C SER A 328 13.90 -17.05 4.91
N LEU A 329 15.16 -17.48 4.95
CA LEU A 329 16.31 -16.70 4.48
C LEU A 329 16.44 -16.67 2.94
N LYS A 330 15.59 -17.46 2.24
CA LYS A 330 15.57 -17.61 0.78
C LYS A 330 14.16 -17.42 0.24
N PRO A 331 13.99 -17.01 -1.03
CA PRO A 331 12.69 -16.93 -1.67
C PRO A 331 11.94 -18.27 -1.71
N VAL A 332 10.77 -18.35 -1.03
CA VAL A 332 9.82 -19.48 -1.10
C VAL A 332 8.67 -19.14 -2.06
N ASN A 333 8.03 -20.15 -2.63
CA ASN A 333 6.86 -19.93 -3.49
C ASN A 333 5.62 -19.66 -2.66
N VAL A 334 4.82 -18.70 -3.07
CA VAL A 334 3.48 -18.49 -2.49
C VAL A 334 2.57 -19.67 -2.86
N TYR A 335 1.88 -20.21 -1.85
CA TYR A 335 1.02 -21.39 -1.98
C TYR A 335 -0.21 -21.11 -2.85
N ASN A 336 -0.53 -22.01 -3.75
CA ASN A 336 -1.73 -22.04 -4.59
C ASN A 336 -2.17 -20.67 -5.16
N LEU A 337 -1.18 -19.87 -5.61
CA LEU A 337 -1.45 -18.52 -6.13
C LEU A 337 -1.53 -18.53 -7.66
N ASP A 338 -2.61 -17.97 -8.19
CA ASP A 338 -2.78 -17.67 -9.61
C ASP A 338 -1.67 -16.74 -10.14
N LYS A 339 -1.47 -16.71 -11.46
CA LYS A 339 -0.60 -15.70 -12.10
C LYS A 339 -0.96 -14.31 -11.62
N SER A 340 0.04 -13.58 -11.16
CA SER A 340 -0.11 -12.23 -10.62
C SER A 340 0.53 -11.19 -11.54
N THR A 341 0.01 -9.98 -11.50
CA THR A 341 0.49 -8.83 -12.29
C THR A 341 1.19 -7.79 -11.43
N LYS A 342 0.87 -7.77 -10.12
CA LYS A 342 1.47 -6.88 -9.11
C LYS A 342 1.57 -7.61 -7.78
N VAL A 343 2.63 -7.30 -7.01
CA VAL A 343 2.78 -7.65 -5.60
C VAL A 343 3.04 -6.36 -4.82
N THR A 344 2.49 -6.27 -3.63
CA THR A 344 2.74 -5.21 -2.66
C THR A 344 2.86 -5.81 -1.27
N VAL A 345 3.73 -5.23 -0.44
CA VAL A 345 3.98 -5.70 0.92
C VAL A 345 3.70 -4.56 1.89
N GLY A 346 2.96 -4.86 2.93
CA GLY A 346 2.70 -3.99 4.07
C GLY A 346 3.64 -4.33 5.23
N TYR A 347 3.31 -3.87 6.45
CA TYR A 347 4.13 -4.15 7.63
C TYR A 347 4.26 -5.66 7.87
N LEU A 348 3.14 -6.34 8.06
CA LEU A 348 3.05 -7.78 8.34
C LEU A 348 2.00 -8.46 7.44
N HIS A 349 1.73 -7.93 6.25
CA HIS A 349 0.82 -8.56 5.30
C HIS A 349 1.30 -8.33 3.87
N THR A 350 0.86 -9.19 2.99
CA THR A 350 1.18 -9.16 1.56
C THR A 350 -0.09 -9.19 0.74
N CYS A 351 -0.16 -8.41 -0.34
CA CYS A 351 -1.26 -8.42 -1.28
C CYS A 351 -0.76 -8.55 -2.73
N VAL A 352 -1.58 -9.14 -3.57
CA VAL A 352 -1.34 -9.26 -5.02
C VAL A 352 -2.56 -8.85 -5.82
N LEU A 353 -2.30 -8.34 -7.01
CA LEU A 353 -3.29 -8.26 -8.07
C LEU A 353 -3.07 -9.44 -9.02
N THR A 354 -4.07 -10.30 -9.16
CA THR A 354 -4.01 -11.46 -10.06
C THR A 354 -4.19 -11.03 -11.53
N ALA A 355 -3.86 -11.91 -12.46
CA ALA A 355 -4.11 -11.68 -13.88
C ALA A 355 -5.62 -11.55 -14.20
N LYS A 356 -6.48 -12.15 -13.37
CA LYS A 356 -7.94 -12.02 -13.43
C LYS A 356 -8.48 -10.72 -12.81
N LYS A 357 -7.59 -9.82 -12.35
CA LYS A 357 -7.91 -8.54 -11.71
C LYS A 357 -8.62 -8.68 -10.34
N ALA A 358 -8.52 -9.83 -9.70
CA ALA A 358 -8.90 -10.01 -8.31
C ALA A 358 -7.73 -9.62 -7.38
N VAL A 359 -8.05 -9.14 -6.18
CA VAL A 359 -7.07 -8.90 -5.11
C VAL A 359 -7.09 -10.10 -4.16
N LYS A 360 -5.91 -10.63 -3.83
CA LYS A 360 -5.70 -11.62 -2.78
C LYS A 360 -4.68 -11.06 -1.78
N CYS A 361 -4.92 -11.25 -0.48
CA CYS A 361 -4.03 -10.82 0.58
C CYS A 361 -3.79 -11.96 1.58
N TRP A 362 -2.74 -11.86 2.41
CA TRP A 362 -2.40 -12.81 3.46
C TRP A 362 -1.43 -12.17 4.47
N GLY A 363 -1.15 -12.86 5.58
CA GLY A 363 -0.33 -12.39 6.68
C GLY A 363 -1.18 -11.95 7.87
N CYS A 364 -0.66 -11.02 8.68
CA CYS A 364 -1.35 -10.45 9.84
C CYS A 364 -2.65 -9.76 9.43
N ASN A 365 -3.73 -10.02 10.20
CA ASN A 365 -5.07 -9.49 9.93
C ASN A 365 -5.76 -8.87 11.16
N GLY A 366 -5.07 -8.66 12.27
CA GLY A 366 -5.65 -8.15 13.51
C GLY A 366 -6.41 -6.82 13.39
N SER A 367 -6.14 -6.03 12.34
CA SER A 367 -6.87 -4.80 12.01
C SER A 367 -7.77 -4.94 10.77
N GLY A 368 -7.96 -6.15 10.25
CA GLY A 368 -8.73 -6.38 9.02
C GLY A 368 -7.99 -5.99 7.73
N GLN A 369 -6.64 -5.81 7.76
CA GLN A 369 -5.84 -5.35 6.61
C GLN A 369 -5.77 -6.35 5.45
N VAL A 370 -6.11 -7.63 5.66
CA VAL A 370 -6.29 -8.64 4.61
C VAL A 370 -7.58 -8.39 3.82
N GLY A 371 -8.64 -7.89 4.47
CA GLY A 371 -9.85 -7.43 3.79
C GLY A 371 -10.85 -8.53 3.40
N ASP A 372 -10.77 -9.69 4.01
CA ASP A 372 -11.59 -10.87 3.74
C ASP A 372 -12.88 -10.95 4.58
N ASN A 373 -13.26 -9.85 5.23
CA ASN A 373 -14.35 -9.74 6.20
C ASN A 373 -14.08 -10.49 7.51
N SER A 374 -12.81 -10.74 7.84
CA SER A 374 -12.36 -11.32 9.11
C SER A 374 -11.26 -10.46 9.76
N THR A 375 -10.81 -10.86 10.95
CA THR A 375 -9.61 -10.33 11.62
C THR A 375 -8.61 -11.45 11.92
N THR A 376 -8.80 -12.63 11.31
CA THR A 376 -7.92 -13.79 11.50
C THR A 376 -6.75 -13.73 10.52
N SER A 377 -5.51 -13.83 11.04
CA SER A 377 -4.31 -13.92 10.21
C SER A 377 -4.30 -15.23 9.41
N THR A 378 -3.69 -15.20 8.22
CA THR A 378 -3.66 -16.35 7.32
C THR A 378 -2.29 -16.51 6.65
N SER A 379 -1.80 -17.75 6.62
CA SER A 379 -0.55 -18.13 5.94
C SER A 379 -0.75 -18.49 4.46
N GLN A 380 -1.97 -18.32 3.92
CA GLN A 380 -2.32 -18.60 2.53
C GLN A 380 -3.01 -17.39 1.89
N PRO A 381 -2.87 -17.19 0.56
CA PRO A 381 -3.59 -16.14 -0.15
C PRO A 381 -5.10 -16.32 -0.09
N VAL A 382 -5.80 -15.41 0.59
CA VAL A 382 -7.27 -15.35 0.61
C VAL A 382 -7.78 -14.24 -0.29
N LYS A 383 -8.98 -14.38 -0.79
CA LYS A 383 -9.63 -13.41 -1.66
C LYS A 383 -10.17 -12.25 -0.81
N VAL A 384 -9.90 -11.03 -1.21
CA VAL A 384 -10.51 -9.84 -0.57
C VAL A 384 -12.01 -9.83 -0.82
N TYR A 385 -12.80 -9.44 0.18
CA TYR A 385 -14.26 -9.38 0.11
C TYR A 385 -14.76 -8.55 -1.08
N GLY A 386 -15.75 -9.07 -1.82
CA GLY A 386 -16.33 -8.41 -2.99
C GLY A 386 -15.51 -8.49 -4.29
N PHE A 387 -14.45 -9.33 -4.36
CA PHE A 387 -13.68 -9.58 -5.58
C PHE A 387 -13.98 -10.92 -6.24
#